data_ff6f0ad61fd4f66c97632de4ed83273c
#
_entry.id   ff6f0ad61fd4f66c97632de4ed83273c
#
_cell.length_a   1.000
_cell.length_b   1.000
_cell.length_c   1.000
_cell.angle_alpha   90.00
_cell.angle_beta   90.00
_cell.angle_gamma   90.00
#
_symmetry.space_group_name_H-M   'P 1'
#
loop_
_entity.id
_entity.type
_entity.pdbx_description
1 polymer ?
#
loop_
_entity_poly.entity_id
_entity_poly.type
_entity_poly.pdbx_seq_one_letter_code
_entity_poly.pdbx_strand_id
1 'polypeptide(L)'
;MQVKYIKALSIKRIYAERIVSGAKTIELRKRPIGMELGDLVLLYETAPDSIIRGGFIADKTVSLPISKMWTQYNDVMGVEKEFYDSYFDDCEVAYGTLIYQSFCFRSLSLDQIHKLCPGFVPPQATINWRKNWHFQPEWSEVLSRGRGELIQEGRLHEQLNFFAYQ
;
A
#
# COMPACT_ATOMS: atom_id res chain seq x y z
N MET A 1 -0.60 -13.31 -10.39
CA MET A 1 -0.10 -12.04 -10.96
C MET A 1 1.33 -11.88 -10.51
N GLN A 2 2.26 -11.60 -11.42
CA GLN A 2 3.68 -11.44 -11.08
C GLN A 2 3.88 -10.05 -10.46
N VAL A 3 4.53 -9.97 -9.30
CA VAL A 3 4.90 -8.68 -8.70
C VAL A 3 5.96 -8.02 -9.56
N LYS A 4 5.71 -6.76 -9.91
CA LYS A 4 6.55 -5.99 -10.81
C LYS A 4 7.61 -5.19 -10.06
N TYR A 5 7.17 -4.42 -9.08
CA TYR A 5 8.04 -3.63 -8.20
C TYR A 5 7.49 -3.64 -6.79
N ILE A 6 8.35 -3.33 -5.84
CA ILE A 6 7.94 -3.10 -4.47
C ILE A 6 8.08 -1.61 -4.19
N LYS A 7 7.02 -1.04 -3.63
CA LYS A 7 6.92 0.38 -3.31
C LYS A 7 6.57 0.55 -1.85
N ALA A 8 6.97 1.66 -1.25
CA ALA A 8 6.46 2.09 0.04
C ALA A 8 5.63 3.35 -0.14
N LEU A 9 4.52 3.42 0.54
CA LEU A 9 3.59 4.52 0.53
C LEU A 9 3.38 5.03 1.96
N SER A 10 3.69 6.30 2.21
CA SER A 10 3.34 6.93 3.48
C SER A 10 1.86 7.25 3.53
N ILE A 11 1.23 6.86 4.62
CA ILE A 11 -0.22 6.96 4.80
C ILE A 11 -0.55 7.17 6.29
N LYS A 12 -1.66 7.82 6.58
CA LYS A 12 -2.19 7.89 7.94
C LYS A 12 -2.75 6.52 8.36
N ARG A 13 -2.55 6.15 9.63
CA ARG A 13 -3.00 4.90 10.22
C ARG A 13 -4.43 4.53 9.85
N ILE A 14 -5.37 5.47 10.01
CA ILE A 14 -6.80 5.21 9.74
C ILE A 14 -7.05 4.70 8.32
N TYR A 15 -6.31 5.21 7.34
CA TYR A 15 -6.47 4.75 5.95
C TYR A 15 -5.72 3.45 5.68
N ALA A 16 -4.57 3.23 6.33
CA ALA A 16 -3.88 1.95 6.26
C ALA A 16 -4.77 0.83 6.81
N GLU A 17 -5.40 1.04 7.95
CA GLU A 17 -6.35 0.09 8.56
C GLU A 17 -7.55 -0.20 7.64
N ARG A 18 -8.11 0.83 7.00
CA ARG A 18 -9.21 0.65 6.03
C ARG A 18 -8.77 -0.13 4.78
N ILE A 19 -7.54 0.03 4.32
CA ILE A 19 -7.00 -0.75 3.21
C ILE A 19 -6.81 -2.21 3.61
N VAL A 20 -6.11 -2.48 4.71
CA VAL A 20 -5.83 -3.86 5.11
C VAL A 20 -7.07 -4.64 5.53
N SER A 21 -8.10 -3.96 6.03
CA SER A 21 -9.41 -4.56 6.31
C SER A 21 -10.29 -4.76 5.07
N GLY A 22 -9.92 -4.21 3.92
CA GLY A 22 -10.70 -4.24 2.70
C GLY A 22 -11.84 -3.20 2.62
N ALA A 23 -11.99 -2.35 3.63
CA ALA A 23 -12.99 -1.28 3.64
C ALA A 23 -12.65 -0.13 2.66
N LYS A 24 -11.38 -0.03 2.25
CA LYS A 24 -10.90 0.93 1.26
C LYS A 24 -10.19 0.16 0.15
N THR A 25 -10.74 0.18 -1.06
CA THR A 25 -10.20 -0.54 -2.21
C THR A 25 -9.71 0.36 -3.34
N ILE A 26 -9.60 1.66 -3.07
CA ILE A 26 -8.96 2.64 -3.94
C ILE A 26 -8.13 3.62 -3.11
N GLU A 27 -6.86 3.80 -3.45
CA GLU A 27 -5.99 4.81 -2.83
C GLU A 27 -5.97 6.08 -3.67
N LEU A 28 -6.32 7.20 -3.04
CA LEU A 28 -6.53 8.48 -3.71
C LEU A 28 -5.35 9.44 -3.52
N ARG A 29 -4.98 10.14 -4.59
CA ARG A 29 -3.91 11.15 -4.59
C ARG A 29 -4.24 12.34 -5.48
N LYS A 30 -3.71 13.53 -5.11
CA LYS A 30 -3.79 14.75 -5.93
C LYS A 30 -2.92 14.67 -7.18
N ARG A 31 -1.88 13.82 -7.16
CA ARG A 31 -0.90 13.65 -8.24
C ARG A 31 -0.65 12.17 -8.49
N PRO A 32 -0.27 11.80 -9.71
CA PRO A 32 0.10 10.41 -10.00
C PRO A 32 1.32 10.00 -9.17
N ILE A 33 1.25 8.84 -8.56
CA ILE A 33 2.31 8.28 -7.71
C ILE A 33 3.05 7.11 -8.38
N GLY A 34 2.84 6.94 -9.69
CA GLY A 34 3.57 5.96 -10.48
C GLY A 34 3.31 4.52 -10.10
N MET A 35 2.12 4.19 -9.61
CA MET A 35 1.74 2.80 -9.35
C MET A 35 1.26 2.13 -10.61
N GLU A 36 1.69 0.89 -10.80
CA GLU A 36 1.37 0.06 -11.95
C GLU A 36 0.71 -1.25 -11.49
N LEU A 37 0.00 -1.88 -12.42
CA LEU A 37 -0.59 -3.19 -12.21
C LEU A 37 0.48 -4.20 -11.74
N GLY A 38 0.24 -4.84 -10.61
CA GLY A 38 1.12 -5.83 -10.01
C GLY A 38 2.19 -5.26 -9.08
N ASP A 39 2.24 -3.94 -8.85
CA ASP A 39 3.12 -3.40 -7.82
C ASP A 39 2.69 -3.86 -6.43
N LEU A 40 3.64 -4.32 -5.64
CA LEU A 40 3.46 -4.57 -4.21
C LEU A 40 3.71 -3.25 -3.47
N VAL A 41 2.72 -2.79 -2.74
CA VAL A 41 2.78 -1.52 -2.01
C VAL A 41 2.72 -1.78 -0.51
N LEU A 42 3.81 -1.47 0.19
CA LEU A 42 3.86 -1.51 1.65
C LEU A 42 3.38 -0.17 2.21
N LEU A 43 2.51 -0.23 3.21
CA LEU A 43 1.92 0.95 3.84
C LEU A 43 2.76 1.34 5.05
N TYR A 44 3.52 2.44 4.93
CA TYR A 44 4.21 3.05 6.05
C TYR A 44 3.26 4.02 6.76
N GLU A 45 2.81 3.62 7.93
CA GLU A 45 2.00 4.47 8.79
C GLU A 45 2.87 5.55 9.40
N THR A 46 2.53 6.81 9.10
CA THR A 46 3.29 7.97 9.59
C THR A 46 3.17 8.14 11.12
N ALA A 47 4.00 9.02 11.67
CA ALA A 47 3.96 9.34 13.10
C ALA A 47 2.51 9.56 13.61
N PRO A 48 2.19 9.14 14.86
CA PRO A 48 3.10 8.67 15.89
C PRO A 48 3.50 7.19 15.78
N ASP A 49 2.81 6.37 14.98
CA ASP A 49 3.01 4.93 14.94
C ASP A 49 4.35 4.53 14.33
N SER A 50 4.71 5.13 13.20
CA SER A 50 5.98 4.87 12.48
C SER A 50 6.26 3.39 12.23
N ILE A 51 5.29 2.69 11.66
CA ILE A 51 5.32 1.24 11.44
C ILE A 51 4.91 0.86 10.02
N ILE A 52 5.22 -0.38 9.62
CA ILE A 52 4.60 -1.07 8.48
C ILE A 52 3.91 -2.31 9.03
N ARG A 53 2.60 -2.46 8.78
CA ARG A 53 1.85 -3.67 9.19
C ARG A 53 1.14 -4.38 8.05
N GLY A 54 1.29 -3.91 6.84
CA GLY A 54 0.66 -4.52 5.69
C GLY A 54 0.83 -3.70 4.43
N GLY A 55 0.01 -4.02 3.45
CA GLY A 55 0.07 -3.39 2.15
C GLY A 55 -1.02 -3.89 1.21
N PHE A 56 -0.78 -3.67 -0.07
CA PHE A 56 -1.67 -4.15 -1.11
C PHE A 56 -0.92 -4.43 -2.42
N ILE A 57 -1.55 -5.20 -3.29
CA ILE A 57 -1.16 -5.34 -4.68
C ILE A 57 -1.99 -4.32 -5.48
N ALA A 58 -1.30 -3.47 -6.23
CA ALA A 58 -1.97 -2.50 -7.09
C ALA A 58 -2.59 -3.19 -8.32
N ASP A 59 -3.81 -2.76 -8.65
CA ASP A 59 -4.43 -3.07 -9.94
C ASP A 59 -4.05 -1.95 -10.92
N LYS A 60 -4.96 -1.13 -11.32
CA LYS A 60 -4.74 -0.02 -12.26
C LYS A 60 -4.92 1.33 -11.57
N THR A 61 -4.22 2.33 -12.07
CA THR A 61 -4.47 3.72 -11.71
C THR A 61 -5.45 4.34 -12.69
N VAL A 62 -6.47 5.02 -12.16
CA VAL A 62 -7.44 5.80 -12.90
C VAL A 62 -7.23 7.28 -12.62
N SER A 63 -7.53 8.11 -13.61
CA SER A 63 -7.47 9.57 -13.53
C SER A 63 -8.83 10.12 -13.98
N LEU A 64 -9.54 10.80 -13.11
CA LEU A 64 -10.89 11.30 -13.37
C LEU A 64 -11.08 12.71 -12.80
N PRO A 65 -11.97 13.51 -13.41
CA PRO A 65 -12.47 14.72 -12.78
C PRO A 65 -13.01 14.42 -11.37
N ILE A 66 -12.81 15.35 -10.43
CA ILE A 66 -13.13 15.17 -9.00
C ILE A 66 -14.56 14.65 -8.80
N SER A 67 -15.54 15.26 -9.44
CA SER A 67 -16.94 14.83 -9.32
C SER A 67 -17.20 13.43 -9.84
N LYS A 68 -16.55 13.05 -10.95
CA LYS A 68 -16.69 11.70 -11.52
C LYS A 68 -15.99 10.65 -10.66
N MET A 69 -14.82 10.96 -10.11
CA MET A 69 -14.12 10.08 -9.18
C MET A 69 -15.00 9.76 -7.97
N TRP A 70 -15.62 10.78 -7.38
CA TRP A 70 -16.56 10.59 -6.28
C TRP A 70 -17.76 9.72 -6.70
N THR A 71 -18.47 10.10 -7.75
CA THR A 71 -19.67 9.40 -8.20
C THR A 71 -19.41 7.93 -8.48
N GLN A 72 -18.22 7.59 -8.97
CA GLN A 72 -17.89 6.22 -9.39
C GLN A 72 -17.34 5.34 -8.26
N TYR A 73 -16.70 5.94 -7.23
CA TYR A 73 -15.93 5.17 -6.25
C TYR A 73 -16.23 5.51 -4.78
N ASN A 74 -17.21 6.38 -4.47
CA ASN A 74 -17.47 6.81 -3.09
C ASN A 74 -17.64 5.66 -2.10
N ASP A 75 -18.29 4.57 -2.51
CA ASP A 75 -18.55 3.41 -1.66
C ASP A 75 -17.29 2.64 -1.24
N VAL A 76 -16.19 2.83 -1.96
CA VAL A 76 -14.94 2.06 -1.77
C VAL A 76 -13.72 2.95 -1.46
N MET A 77 -13.92 4.26 -1.35
CA MET A 77 -12.84 5.21 -1.02
C MET A 77 -12.44 5.17 0.45
N GLY A 78 -13.36 4.77 1.32
CA GLY A 78 -13.14 4.80 2.77
C GLY A 78 -12.87 6.21 3.30
N VAL A 79 -13.51 7.23 2.74
CA VAL A 79 -13.45 8.64 3.20
C VAL A 79 -14.85 9.26 3.10
N GLU A 80 -15.10 10.22 3.99
CA GLU A 80 -16.34 11.00 3.97
C GLU A 80 -16.28 12.10 2.89
N LYS A 81 -17.45 12.55 2.42
CA LYS A 81 -17.58 13.54 1.36
C LYS A 81 -16.90 14.86 1.70
N GLU A 82 -17.07 15.32 2.91
CA GLU A 82 -16.49 16.58 3.40
C GLU A 82 -14.96 16.53 3.39
N PHE A 83 -14.39 15.39 3.81
CA PHE A 83 -12.96 15.19 3.73
C PHE A 83 -12.48 15.12 2.28
N TYR A 84 -13.20 14.42 1.42
CA TYR A 84 -12.89 14.32 0.00
C TYR A 84 -12.85 15.69 -0.67
N ASP A 85 -13.90 16.49 -0.46
CA ASP A 85 -14.00 17.83 -1.04
C ASP A 85 -12.90 18.75 -0.54
N SER A 86 -12.63 18.76 0.76
CA SER A 86 -11.53 19.53 1.34
C SER A 86 -10.15 19.06 0.85
N TYR A 87 -9.97 17.75 0.67
CA TYR A 87 -8.70 17.20 0.18
C TYR A 87 -8.43 17.60 -1.27
N PHE A 88 -9.44 17.70 -2.10
CA PHE A 88 -9.32 18.00 -3.53
C PHE A 88 -9.75 19.41 -3.92
N ASP A 89 -9.91 20.34 -2.97
CA ASP A 89 -10.44 21.68 -3.21
C ASP A 89 -9.65 22.51 -4.24
N ASP A 90 -8.35 22.23 -4.37
CA ASP A 90 -7.41 22.88 -5.30
C ASP A 90 -7.13 22.05 -6.56
N CYS A 91 -7.91 21.00 -6.82
CA CYS A 91 -7.66 20.04 -7.90
C CYS A 91 -8.82 19.96 -8.88
N GLU A 92 -8.51 19.78 -10.17
CA GLU A 92 -9.51 19.45 -11.20
C GLU A 92 -9.65 17.92 -11.39
N VAL A 93 -8.56 17.19 -11.14
CA VAL A 93 -8.45 15.76 -11.38
C VAL A 93 -7.95 15.04 -10.13
N ALA A 94 -8.57 13.92 -9.82
CA ALA A 94 -8.11 12.98 -8.83
C ALA A 94 -7.46 11.76 -9.50
N TYR A 95 -6.45 11.21 -8.84
CA TYR A 95 -5.81 9.94 -9.21
C TYR A 95 -6.18 8.89 -8.19
N GLY A 96 -6.63 7.74 -8.66
CA GLY A 96 -7.01 6.61 -7.81
C GLY A 96 -6.31 5.34 -8.24
N THR A 97 -5.55 4.72 -7.34
CA THR A 97 -4.99 3.39 -7.57
C THR A 97 -5.94 2.35 -7.00
N LEU A 98 -6.53 1.53 -7.86
CA LEU A 98 -7.38 0.42 -7.47
C LEU A 98 -6.53 -0.66 -6.79
N ILE A 99 -7.08 -1.29 -5.78
CA ILE A 99 -6.43 -2.32 -4.98
C ILE A 99 -6.95 -3.68 -5.41
N TYR A 100 -6.06 -4.51 -5.95
CA TYR A 100 -6.40 -5.87 -6.32
C TYR A 100 -6.61 -6.76 -5.10
N GLN A 101 -5.68 -6.67 -4.15
CA GLN A 101 -5.69 -7.43 -2.91
C GLN A 101 -4.92 -6.69 -1.85
N SER A 102 -5.46 -6.65 -0.63
CA SER A 102 -4.76 -6.15 0.55
C SER A 102 -4.29 -7.31 1.43
N PHE A 103 -3.26 -7.05 2.24
CA PHE A 103 -2.70 -8.01 3.17
C PHE A 103 -2.19 -7.30 4.43
N CYS A 104 -2.10 -8.03 5.53
CA CYS A 104 -1.46 -7.59 6.75
C CYS A 104 -0.46 -8.63 7.26
N PHE A 105 0.46 -8.19 8.11
CA PHE A 105 1.42 -9.01 8.80
C PHE A 105 1.75 -8.39 10.16
N ARG A 106 2.53 -9.10 10.98
CA ARG A 106 2.99 -8.58 12.26
C ARG A 106 3.75 -7.26 12.03
N SER A 107 3.28 -6.19 12.67
CA SER A 107 3.84 -4.85 12.49
C SER A 107 5.35 -4.78 12.73
N LEU A 108 6.02 -4.03 11.89
CA LEU A 108 7.44 -3.70 11.98
C LEU A 108 7.58 -2.25 12.40
N SER A 109 8.26 -1.99 13.50
CA SER A 109 8.66 -0.64 13.90
C SER A 109 9.73 -0.09 12.94
N LEU A 110 9.90 1.24 12.94
CA LEU A 110 10.95 1.89 12.14
C LEU A 110 12.34 1.34 12.47
N ASP A 111 12.62 1.06 13.75
CA ASP A 111 13.89 0.45 14.17
C ASP A 111 14.09 -0.96 13.58
N GLN A 112 13.03 -1.75 13.53
CA GLN A 112 13.07 -3.07 12.90
C GLN A 112 13.25 -2.97 11.39
N ILE A 113 12.56 -2.00 10.76
CA ILE A 113 12.74 -1.71 9.33
C ILE A 113 14.19 -1.30 9.04
N HIS A 114 14.79 -0.43 9.85
CA HIS A 114 16.20 -0.02 9.69
C HIS A 114 17.19 -1.18 9.88
N LYS A 115 16.89 -2.14 10.77
CA LYS A 115 17.72 -3.35 10.90
C LYS A 115 17.66 -4.25 9.68
N LEU A 116 16.47 -4.35 9.07
CA LEU A 116 16.24 -5.14 7.86
C LEU A 116 16.73 -4.42 6.60
N CYS A 117 16.62 -3.10 6.61
CA CYS A 117 16.88 -2.21 5.48
C CYS A 117 17.66 -0.98 5.95
N PRO A 118 18.98 -1.08 6.20
CA PRO A 118 19.80 0.09 6.50
C PRO A 118 19.66 1.13 5.39
N GLY A 119 19.31 2.35 5.74
CA GLY A 119 19.08 3.43 4.76
C GLY A 119 17.65 3.58 4.28
N PHE A 120 16.70 2.83 4.82
CA PHE A 120 15.28 3.13 4.61
C PHE A 120 14.96 4.54 5.15
N VAL A 121 14.38 5.35 4.30
CA VAL A 121 13.85 6.66 4.68
C VAL A 121 12.35 6.64 4.40
N PRO A 122 11.50 6.92 5.41
CA PRO A 122 10.07 7.03 5.18
C PRO A 122 9.77 8.00 4.04
N PRO A 123 9.02 7.59 3.02
CA PRO A 123 8.73 8.45 1.88
C PRO A 123 7.86 9.63 2.29
N GLN A 124 8.02 10.78 1.64
CA GLN A 124 7.04 11.88 1.80
C GLN A 124 5.71 11.56 1.12
N ALA A 125 5.74 10.78 0.04
CA ALA A 125 4.56 10.26 -0.64
C ALA A 125 4.75 8.78 -0.99
N THR A 126 5.57 8.49 -2.01
CA THR A 126 5.92 7.14 -2.46
C THR A 126 7.41 7.05 -2.76
N ILE A 127 7.99 5.90 -2.46
CA ILE A 127 9.33 5.54 -2.97
C ILE A 127 9.18 4.32 -3.88
N ASN A 128 9.79 4.39 -5.05
CA ASN A 128 10.11 3.19 -5.81
C ASN A 128 11.29 2.51 -5.12
N TRP A 129 11.08 1.37 -4.53
CA TRP A 129 12.15 0.50 -4.13
C TRP A 129 12.67 -0.19 -5.39
N ARG A 130 13.68 0.44 -6.00
CA ARG A 130 14.27 -0.05 -7.25
C ARG A 130 14.93 -1.40 -7.05
N LYS A 131 15.10 -2.15 -8.16
CA LYS A 131 15.85 -3.41 -8.31
C LYS A 131 17.19 -3.52 -7.56
N ASN A 132 17.80 -2.41 -7.17
CA ASN A 132 19.12 -2.34 -6.52
C ASN A 132 19.07 -2.34 -4.98
N TRP A 133 17.90 -2.33 -4.39
CA TRP A 133 17.78 -2.71 -3.01
C TRP A 133 17.92 -4.21 -2.94
N HIS A 134 18.96 -4.68 -2.27
CA HIS A 134 19.21 -6.10 -2.02
C HIS A 134 18.15 -6.66 -1.07
N PHE A 135 16.96 -6.69 -1.57
CA PHE A 135 15.70 -6.84 -0.91
C PHE A 135 15.39 -8.28 -0.52
N GLN A 136 16.19 -9.20 -0.97
CA GLN A 136 15.69 -10.54 -1.18
C GLN A 136 15.70 -11.47 0.04
N PRO A 137 16.71 -11.54 0.90
CA PRO A 137 16.66 -12.44 2.03
C PRO A 137 15.78 -11.90 3.17
N GLU A 138 15.93 -10.62 3.49
CA GLU A 138 15.39 -10.03 4.71
C GLU A 138 13.85 -9.88 4.64
N TRP A 139 13.32 -9.47 3.49
CA TRP A 139 11.88 -9.34 3.33
C TRP A 139 11.17 -10.67 3.09
N SER A 140 11.84 -11.64 2.49
CA SER A 140 11.32 -12.99 2.44
C SER A 140 11.16 -13.55 3.84
N GLU A 141 12.03 -13.20 4.78
CA GLU A 141 11.89 -13.55 6.19
C GLU A 141 10.73 -12.81 6.85
N VAL A 142 10.58 -11.48 6.60
CA VAL A 142 9.46 -10.69 7.11
C VAL A 142 8.14 -11.19 6.56
N LEU A 143 8.05 -11.39 5.25
CA LEU A 143 6.87 -11.95 4.60
C LEU A 143 6.62 -13.41 5.02
N SER A 144 7.66 -14.20 5.31
CA SER A 144 7.52 -15.56 5.81
C SER A 144 7.10 -15.63 7.28
N ARG A 145 7.51 -14.69 8.11
CA ARG A 145 7.03 -14.54 9.50
C ARG A 145 5.56 -14.14 9.54
N GLY A 146 5.15 -13.27 8.61
CA GLY A 146 3.74 -12.92 8.41
C GLY A 146 2.87 -14.08 7.89
N ARG A 147 3.45 -15.09 7.26
CA ARG A 147 2.70 -16.28 6.78
C ARG A 147 1.92 -17.00 7.89
N GLY A 148 2.44 -17.04 9.11
CA GLY A 148 1.75 -17.70 10.23
C GLY A 148 0.41 -17.04 10.55
N GLU A 149 0.31 -15.73 10.43
CA GLU A 149 -0.93 -14.98 10.67
C GLU A 149 -1.83 -14.94 9.42
N LEU A 150 -1.23 -14.89 8.23
CA LEU A 150 -1.94 -14.89 6.94
C LEU A 150 -2.54 -16.26 6.57
N ILE A 151 -1.93 -17.35 7.02
CA ILE A 151 -2.45 -18.71 6.82
C ILE A 151 -3.78 -18.93 7.57
N GLN A 152 -3.99 -18.25 8.70
CA GLN A 152 -5.27 -18.34 9.43
C GLN A 152 -6.41 -17.66 8.70
N GLU A 153 -6.14 -16.69 7.84
CA GLU A 153 -7.17 -15.97 7.06
C GLU A 153 -7.41 -16.51 5.64
N GLY A 154 -6.68 -17.53 5.20
CA GLY A 154 -6.96 -18.30 3.97
C GLY A 154 -6.76 -17.55 2.64
N ARG A 155 -6.25 -16.32 2.62
CA ARG A 155 -6.29 -15.45 1.43
C ARG A 155 -4.97 -15.25 0.69
N LEU A 156 -3.82 -15.64 1.22
CA LEU A 156 -2.50 -15.30 0.66
C LEU A 156 -1.61 -16.47 0.27
N HIS A 157 -2.08 -17.69 0.45
CA HIS A 157 -1.24 -18.88 0.30
C HIS A 157 -0.61 -19.04 -1.09
N GLU A 158 -1.29 -18.65 -2.15
CA GLU A 158 -0.78 -18.85 -3.51
C GLU A 158 0.17 -17.74 -3.97
N GLN A 159 0.00 -16.52 -3.50
CA GLN A 159 0.76 -15.37 -3.99
C GLN A 159 2.10 -15.16 -3.26
N LEU A 160 2.18 -15.46 -1.97
CA LEU A 160 3.45 -15.36 -1.23
C LEU A 160 4.40 -16.51 -1.50
N ASN A 161 3.92 -17.68 -1.91
CA ASN A 161 4.77 -18.75 -2.41
C ASN A 161 5.56 -18.34 -3.66
N PHE A 162 5.06 -17.38 -4.42
CA PHE A 162 5.73 -16.84 -5.57
C PHE A 162 6.99 -16.02 -5.21
N PHE A 163 7.02 -15.37 -4.04
CA PHE A 163 8.15 -14.57 -3.57
C PHE A 163 9.30 -15.40 -2.98
N ALA A 164 9.02 -16.63 -2.58
CA ALA A 164 10.00 -17.49 -1.89
C ALA A 164 10.90 -18.28 -2.86
N TYR A 165 10.61 -18.27 -4.17
CA TYR A 165 11.27 -19.14 -5.16
C TYR A 165 11.84 -18.39 -6.38
N GLN A 166 12.00 -17.09 -6.33
CA GLN A 166 12.77 -16.30 -7.29
C GLN A 166 13.80 -15.43 -6.58
#